data_7dcb926a7a8d4fde860fc6588f9855de
#
_entry.id   7dcb926a7a8d4fde860fc6588f9855de
#
_cell.length_a   1.000
_cell.length_b   1.000
_cell.length_c   1.000
_cell.angle_alpha   90.00
_cell.angle_beta   90.00
_cell.angle_gamma   90.00
#
_symmetry.space_group_name_H-M   'P 1'
#
loop_
_entity.id
_entity.type
_entity.pdbx_description
1 polymer ?
#
loop_
_entity_poly.entity_id
_entity_poly.type
_entity_poly.pdbx_seq_one_letter_code
_entity_poly.pdbx_strand_id
1 'polypeptide(L)'
;IFRGNASSLPNYGAETIGLTGLPFMFKDMEQFKAMADSSLGQEMLDSVDAADCGYVALGWLVEGPRQMFITQKAYQKLGKPTEFTLDMMKGLKIRVPETDLMVSTMDALGASATPIAYAELYTSLQSGVVDGAENGVTSYVANSFNEVAPYFITDAHTFGCGVILMNKDKWNSLTDEQKGWMNEAAKAASAACYDFNAKQEQEVFDSFAEKGITKLEVTDLSKWQEACANVYAAHDADLIARLQSGNY
;
A
#
# COMPACT_ATOMS: atom_id res chain seq x y z
N ILE A 1 7.69 6.64 19.44
CA ILE A 1 7.19 6.98 18.08
C ILE A 1 7.75 5.97 17.10
N PHE A 2 6.94 5.55 16.14
CA PHE A 2 7.36 4.68 15.05
C PHE A 2 6.45 4.89 13.81
N ARG A 3 6.92 4.42 12.65
CA ARG A 3 6.10 4.34 11.45
C ARG A 3 5.31 3.02 11.50
N GLY A 4 4.00 3.09 11.44
CA GLY A 4 3.10 1.97 11.22
C GLY A 4 2.58 1.94 9.78
N ASN A 5 1.99 0.80 9.38
CA ASN A 5 1.25 0.70 8.12
C ASN A 5 -0.24 0.82 8.43
N ALA A 6 -0.95 1.73 7.77
CA ALA A 6 -2.39 1.95 8.01
C ALA A 6 -3.21 0.66 7.80
N SER A 7 -2.89 -0.12 6.75
CA SER A 7 -3.59 -1.38 6.44
C SER A 7 -3.36 -2.51 7.45
N SER A 8 -2.41 -2.36 8.37
CA SER A 8 -2.17 -3.34 9.44
C SER A 8 -2.87 -3.00 10.75
N LEU A 9 -3.39 -1.77 10.90
CA LEU A 9 -4.03 -1.32 12.13
C LEU A 9 -5.38 -1.98 12.43
N PRO A 10 -6.16 -2.47 11.45
CA PRO A 10 -7.33 -3.31 11.72
C PRO A 10 -7.01 -4.55 12.58
N ASN A 11 -5.83 -5.14 12.44
CA ASN A 11 -5.40 -6.28 13.25
C ASN A 11 -5.31 -5.94 14.76
N TYR A 12 -5.34 -4.65 15.10
CA TYR A 12 -5.32 -4.11 16.46
C TYR A 12 -6.62 -3.40 16.83
N GLY A 13 -7.67 -3.51 16.01
CA GLY A 13 -8.99 -2.94 16.26
C GLY A 13 -9.25 -1.56 15.65
N ALA A 14 -8.26 -0.93 15.00
CA ALA A 14 -8.44 0.35 14.33
C ALA A 14 -8.90 0.15 12.87
N GLU A 15 -10.15 -0.25 12.68
CA GLU A 15 -10.73 -0.65 11.39
C GLU A 15 -10.78 0.51 10.38
N THR A 16 -11.21 1.69 10.82
CA THR A 16 -11.49 2.87 9.98
C THR A 16 -10.29 3.29 9.14
N ILE A 17 -9.12 3.40 9.76
CA ILE A 17 -7.91 3.85 9.07
C ILE A 17 -7.42 2.86 8.00
N GLY A 18 -7.75 1.58 8.20
CA GLY A 18 -7.40 0.50 7.26
C GLY A 18 -8.07 0.63 5.90
N LEU A 19 -9.20 1.35 5.80
CA LEU A 19 -9.95 1.55 4.55
C LEU A 19 -9.14 2.27 3.48
N THR A 20 -8.11 3.02 3.85
CA THR A 20 -7.18 3.62 2.88
C THR A 20 -6.41 2.60 2.06
N GLY A 21 -6.31 1.36 2.52
CA GLY A 21 -5.67 0.25 1.82
C GLY A 21 -6.61 -0.56 0.92
N LEU A 22 -7.90 -0.21 0.82
CA LEU A 22 -8.83 -0.88 -0.08
C LEU A 22 -8.34 -0.79 -1.54
N PRO A 23 -8.54 -1.86 -2.34
CA PRO A 23 -8.02 -1.90 -3.70
C PRO A 23 -8.64 -0.80 -4.57
N PHE A 24 -7.82 -0.07 -5.33
CA PHE A 24 -8.24 1.02 -6.23
C PHE A 24 -9.01 2.16 -5.55
N MET A 25 -8.81 2.37 -4.24
CA MET A 25 -9.48 3.43 -3.48
C MET A 25 -9.08 4.83 -3.95
N PHE A 26 -7.81 5.03 -4.24
CA PHE A 26 -7.27 6.30 -4.70
C PHE A 26 -6.74 6.16 -6.13
N LYS A 27 -6.98 7.18 -6.93
CA LYS A 27 -6.54 7.26 -8.31
C LYS A 27 -5.05 7.58 -8.43
N ASP A 28 -4.59 8.49 -7.58
CA ASP A 28 -3.22 9.01 -7.61
C ASP A 28 -2.80 9.56 -6.24
N MET A 29 -1.53 9.96 -6.13
CA MET A 29 -0.98 10.53 -4.90
C MET A 29 -1.61 11.89 -4.54
N GLU A 30 -2.08 12.66 -5.52
CA GLU A 30 -2.71 13.96 -5.26
C GLU A 30 -4.05 13.77 -4.58
N GLN A 31 -4.86 12.80 -5.04
CA GLN A 31 -6.11 12.45 -4.39
C GLN A 31 -5.88 11.96 -2.96
N PHE A 32 -4.91 11.08 -2.75
CA PHE A 32 -4.57 10.62 -1.40
C PHE A 32 -4.15 11.79 -0.50
N LYS A 33 -3.27 12.67 -1.00
CA LYS A 33 -2.83 13.86 -0.25
C LYS A 33 -3.99 14.77 0.11
N ALA A 34 -4.89 15.03 -0.85
CA ALA A 34 -6.08 15.85 -0.59
C ALA A 34 -6.94 15.26 0.53
N MET A 35 -7.14 13.95 0.55
CA MET A 35 -7.81 13.26 1.65
C MET A 35 -7.02 13.41 2.97
N ALA A 36 -5.72 13.13 2.95
CA ALA A 36 -4.86 13.17 4.15
C ALA A 36 -4.82 14.56 4.80
N ASP A 37 -4.87 15.63 4.00
CA ASP A 37 -4.87 17.03 4.46
C ASP A 37 -6.28 17.55 4.86
N SER A 38 -7.31 16.75 4.69
CA SER A 38 -8.72 17.12 4.91
C SER A 38 -9.20 16.79 6.33
N SER A 39 -10.45 17.23 6.62
CA SER A 39 -11.14 16.82 7.85
C SER A 39 -11.39 15.31 7.93
N LEU A 40 -11.57 14.64 6.77
CA LEU A 40 -11.72 13.19 6.71
C LEU A 40 -10.42 12.49 7.09
N GLY A 41 -9.28 12.98 6.59
CA GLY A 41 -7.97 12.46 6.95
C GLY A 41 -7.69 12.57 8.46
N GLN A 42 -8.10 13.68 9.09
CA GLN A 42 -7.99 13.85 10.54
C GLN A 42 -8.93 12.90 11.29
N GLU A 43 -10.19 12.77 10.85
CA GLU A 43 -11.16 11.81 11.41
C GLU A 43 -10.60 10.38 11.41
N MET A 44 -9.95 9.99 10.34
CA MET A 44 -9.33 8.66 10.23
C MET A 44 -8.12 8.49 11.14
N LEU A 45 -7.29 9.52 11.31
CA LEU A 45 -6.19 9.48 12.30
C LEU A 45 -6.74 9.37 13.73
N ASP A 46 -7.77 10.15 14.05
CA ASP A 46 -8.40 10.14 15.38
C ASP A 46 -9.07 8.80 15.70
N SER A 47 -9.51 8.05 14.68
CA SER A 47 -10.08 6.71 14.86
C SER A 47 -9.12 5.71 15.50
N VAL A 48 -7.82 5.92 15.39
CA VAL A 48 -6.80 5.07 16.01
C VAL A 48 -6.81 5.21 17.52
N ASP A 49 -6.95 6.45 18.03
CA ASP A 49 -7.09 6.70 19.46
C ASP A 49 -8.44 6.19 20.00
N ALA A 50 -9.51 6.37 19.21
CA ALA A 50 -10.85 5.90 19.54
C ALA A 50 -10.95 4.36 19.61
N ALA A 51 -10.17 3.64 18.84
CA ALA A 51 -10.10 2.17 18.85
C ALA A 51 -9.42 1.59 20.09
N ASP A 52 -8.82 2.44 20.94
CA ASP A 52 -8.11 2.05 22.17
C ASP A 52 -7.06 0.93 21.98
N CYS A 53 -6.41 0.93 20.84
CA CYS A 53 -5.39 -0.06 20.47
C CYS A 53 -4.00 0.22 21.06
N GLY A 54 -3.89 1.17 21.99
CA GLY A 54 -2.65 1.55 22.69
C GLY A 54 -1.80 2.57 21.93
N TYR A 55 -2.31 3.13 20.84
CA TYR A 55 -1.63 4.12 20.01
C TYR A 55 -2.49 5.33 19.72
N VAL A 56 -1.83 6.45 19.38
CA VAL A 56 -2.40 7.62 18.71
C VAL A 56 -1.70 7.79 17.37
N ALA A 57 -2.43 8.20 16.33
CA ALA A 57 -1.87 8.52 15.02
C ALA A 57 -1.71 10.04 14.89
N LEU A 58 -0.52 10.50 14.52
CA LEU A 58 -0.15 11.92 14.48
C LEU A 58 -0.09 12.48 13.06
N GLY A 59 -0.02 11.64 12.04
CA GLY A 59 0.08 12.09 10.65
C GLY A 59 0.24 10.95 9.66
N TRP A 60 -0.03 11.25 8.41
CA TRP A 60 0.07 10.34 7.27
C TRP A 60 1.48 10.35 6.65
N LEU A 61 1.93 9.20 6.21
CA LEU A 61 3.14 9.04 5.41
C LEU A 61 2.75 8.40 4.07
N VAL A 62 2.57 9.21 3.05
CA VAL A 62 2.15 8.77 1.72
C VAL A 62 3.31 8.09 1.02
N GLU A 63 3.14 6.81 0.64
CA GLU A 63 4.18 6.00 0.01
C GLU A 63 3.97 5.79 -1.49
N GLY A 64 2.80 6.15 -2.00
CA GLY A 64 2.44 6.00 -3.40
C GLY A 64 1.77 4.66 -3.75
N PRO A 65 1.47 4.46 -5.04
CA PRO A 65 0.79 3.25 -5.51
C PRO A 65 1.67 2.01 -5.30
N ARG A 66 1.02 0.92 -4.92
CA ARG A 66 1.63 -0.39 -4.82
C ARG A 66 1.35 -1.17 -6.10
N GLN A 67 2.37 -1.82 -6.60
CA GLN A 67 2.41 -2.48 -7.89
C GLN A 67 2.89 -3.91 -7.70
N MET A 68 2.45 -4.81 -8.56
CA MET A 68 2.94 -6.19 -8.55
C MET A 68 4.25 -6.32 -9.32
N PHE A 69 5.01 -7.34 -8.97
CA PHE A 69 6.20 -7.76 -9.71
C PHE A 69 6.35 -9.27 -9.64
N ILE A 70 6.85 -9.87 -10.72
CA ILE A 70 6.96 -11.31 -10.84
C ILE A 70 8.38 -11.76 -11.21
N THR A 71 8.68 -13.00 -10.82
CA THR A 71 9.97 -13.64 -11.09
C THR A 71 10.11 -13.98 -12.57
N GLN A 72 11.35 -14.18 -13.03
CA GLN A 72 11.65 -14.68 -14.37
C GLN A 72 10.93 -16.02 -14.67
N LYS A 73 10.82 -16.90 -13.68
CA LYS A 73 10.12 -18.19 -13.81
C LYS A 73 8.63 -18.00 -14.06
N ALA A 74 7.98 -17.12 -13.30
CA ALA A 74 6.56 -16.80 -13.49
C ALA A 74 6.31 -16.18 -14.86
N TYR A 75 7.14 -15.23 -15.28
CA TYR A 75 7.06 -14.61 -16.60
C TYR A 75 7.18 -15.63 -17.75
N GLN A 76 8.09 -16.60 -17.64
CA GLN A 76 8.22 -17.68 -18.62
C GLN A 76 7.00 -18.60 -18.64
N LYS A 77 6.46 -18.96 -17.46
CA LYS A 77 5.24 -19.76 -17.30
C LYS A 77 4.02 -19.09 -17.96
N LEU A 78 3.95 -17.77 -17.96
CA LEU A 78 2.90 -16.98 -18.61
C LEU A 78 3.10 -16.82 -20.13
N GLY A 79 4.15 -17.38 -20.71
CA GLY A 79 4.43 -17.30 -22.15
C GLY A 79 5.13 -16.02 -22.58
N LYS A 80 5.79 -15.32 -21.66
CA LYS A 80 6.54 -14.08 -21.89
C LYS A 80 5.67 -12.94 -22.47
N PRO A 81 4.62 -12.53 -21.78
CA PRO A 81 3.68 -11.53 -22.26
C PRO A 81 4.37 -10.16 -22.41
N THR A 82 3.90 -9.35 -23.33
CA THR A 82 4.30 -7.94 -23.51
C THR A 82 3.41 -6.97 -22.74
N GLU A 83 2.23 -7.44 -22.33
CA GLU A 83 1.21 -6.74 -21.55
C GLU A 83 0.74 -7.66 -20.43
N PHE A 84 0.05 -7.13 -19.44
CA PHE A 84 -0.48 -7.94 -18.35
C PHE A 84 -2.00 -7.76 -18.23
N THR A 85 -2.72 -8.86 -18.03
CA THR A 85 -4.18 -8.89 -17.88
C THR A 85 -4.60 -9.61 -16.61
N LEU A 86 -5.82 -9.38 -16.14
CA LEU A 86 -6.37 -10.03 -14.96
C LEU A 86 -6.30 -11.57 -15.04
N ASP A 87 -6.59 -12.15 -16.22
CA ASP A 87 -6.56 -13.60 -16.39
C ASP A 87 -5.17 -14.22 -16.10
N MET A 88 -4.10 -13.44 -16.24
CA MET A 88 -2.74 -13.90 -15.96
C MET A 88 -2.44 -14.03 -14.47
N MET A 89 -3.26 -13.42 -13.61
CA MET A 89 -3.15 -13.58 -12.16
C MET A 89 -3.50 -15.00 -11.70
N LYS A 90 -4.30 -15.70 -12.48
CA LYS A 90 -4.83 -17.01 -12.10
C LYS A 90 -3.73 -18.04 -11.87
N GLY A 91 -3.66 -18.51 -10.63
CA GLY A 91 -2.70 -19.53 -10.21
C GLY A 91 -1.28 -19.04 -9.99
N LEU A 92 -1.04 -17.72 -10.02
CA LEU A 92 0.19 -17.13 -9.49
C LEU A 92 0.15 -17.12 -7.96
N LYS A 93 1.25 -17.50 -7.34
CA LYS A 93 1.47 -17.35 -5.90
C LYS A 93 2.07 -15.98 -5.65
N ILE A 94 1.27 -15.06 -5.11
CA ILE A 94 1.69 -13.69 -4.82
C ILE A 94 1.90 -13.53 -3.32
N ARG A 95 3.11 -13.17 -2.92
CA ARG A 95 3.38 -12.81 -1.54
C ARG A 95 2.66 -11.52 -1.20
N VAL A 96 2.00 -11.49 -0.06
CA VAL A 96 1.35 -10.31 0.53
C VAL A 96 1.82 -10.10 1.98
N PRO A 97 1.68 -8.89 2.53
CA PRO A 97 1.73 -8.69 3.98
C PRO A 97 0.69 -9.55 4.70
N GLU A 98 0.92 -9.84 5.98
CA GLU A 98 0.04 -10.65 6.83
C GLU A 98 -1.19 -9.83 7.27
N THR A 99 -2.03 -9.42 6.30
CA THR A 99 -3.27 -8.68 6.54
C THR A 99 -4.42 -9.31 5.74
N ASP A 100 -5.59 -9.43 6.35
CA ASP A 100 -6.78 -10.01 5.71
C ASP A 100 -7.18 -9.24 4.45
N LEU A 101 -7.04 -7.92 4.47
CA LEU A 101 -7.33 -7.07 3.33
C LEU A 101 -6.48 -7.41 2.11
N MET A 102 -5.16 -7.59 2.28
CA MET A 102 -4.28 -7.93 1.17
C MET A 102 -4.50 -9.36 0.67
N VAL A 103 -4.81 -10.29 1.58
CA VAL A 103 -5.22 -11.65 1.20
C VAL A 103 -6.49 -11.61 0.36
N SER A 104 -7.54 -10.95 0.84
CA SER A 104 -8.82 -10.81 0.13
C SER A 104 -8.67 -10.12 -1.22
N THR A 105 -7.80 -9.11 -1.31
CA THR A 105 -7.51 -8.42 -2.57
C THR A 105 -6.87 -9.36 -3.59
N MET A 106 -5.85 -10.11 -3.22
CA MET A 106 -5.19 -11.04 -4.14
C MET A 106 -6.11 -12.20 -4.56
N ASP A 107 -6.91 -12.73 -3.63
CA ASP A 107 -7.89 -13.77 -3.92
C ASP A 107 -8.97 -13.27 -4.88
N ALA A 108 -9.43 -12.02 -4.71
CA ALA A 108 -10.39 -11.36 -5.61
C ALA A 108 -9.81 -11.20 -7.03
N LEU A 109 -8.51 -10.91 -7.14
CA LEU A 109 -7.79 -10.82 -8.41
C LEU A 109 -7.45 -12.20 -9.02
N GLY A 110 -7.81 -13.31 -8.35
CA GLY A 110 -7.62 -14.67 -8.84
C GLY A 110 -6.23 -15.26 -8.61
N ALA A 111 -5.36 -14.57 -7.88
CA ALA A 111 -4.08 -15.12 -7.46
C ALA A 111 -4.22 -15.97 -6.18
N SER A 112 -3.18 -16.72 -5.85
CA SER A 112 -3.04 -17.39 -4.55
C SER A 112 -2.25 -16.50 -3.62
N ALA A 113 -2.94 -15.81 -2.70
CA ALA A 113 -2.28 -15.01 -1.68
C ALA A 113 -1.39 -15.88 -0.77
N THR A 114 -0.19 -15.43 -0.53
CA THR A 114 0.79 -16.13 0.31
C THR A 114 1.35 -15.14 1.34
N PRO A 115 0.74 -15.05 2.54
CA PRO A 115 1.22 -14.17 3.60
C PRO A 115 2.60 -14.60 4.08
N ILE A 116 3.59 -13.72 3.96
CA ILE A 116 4.97 -13.96 4.39
C ILE A 116 5.53 -12.66 4.97
N ALA A 117 6.27 -12.74 6.06
CA ALA A 117 6.94 -11.61 6.69
C ALA A 117 7.86 -10.87 5.70
N TYR A 118 7.92 -9.54 5.82
CA TYR A 118 8.70 -8.72 4.88
C TYR A 118 10.18 -9.09 4.79
N ALA A 119 10.77 -9.46 5.92
CA ALA A 119 12.18 -9.86 5.99
C ALA A 119 12.50 -11.13 5.17
N GLU A 120 11.50 -11.96 4.88
CA GLU A 120 11.65 -13.21 4.14
C GLU A 120 11.33 -13.06 2.64
N LEU A 121 10.89 -11.86 2.21
CA LEU A 121 10.40 -11.65 0.85
C LEU A 121 11.46 -11.92 -0.22
N TYR A 122 12.67 -11.36 -0.08
CA TYR A 122 13.74 -11.55 -1.08
C TYR A 122 14.06 -13.04 -1.28
N THR A 123 14.27 -13.78 -0.19
CA THR A 123 14.59 -15.21 -0.24
C THR A 123 13.42 -16.05 -0.76
N SER A 124 12.18 -15.68 -0.50
CA SER A 124 11.00 -16.37 -1.01
C SER A 124 10.83 -16.20 -2.53
N LEU A 125 11.14 -15.01 -3.07
CA LEU A 125 11.21 -14.76 -4.50
C LEU A 125 12.36 -15.53 -5.15
N GLN A 126 13.56 -15.44 -4.56
CA GLN A 126 14.78 -16.07 -5.08
C GLN A 126 14.66 -17.60 -5.15
N SER A 127 14.10 -18.22 -4.12
CA SER A 127 13.90 -19.67 -4.05
C SER A 127 12.70 -20.17 -4.86
N GLY A 128 11.83 -19.26 -5.33
CA GLY A 128 10.62 -19.60 -6.06
C GLY A 128 9.50 -20.20 -5.20
N VAL A 129 9.50 -19.92 -3.90
CA VAL A 129 8.36 -20.22 -3.00
C VAL A 129 7.12 -19.45 -3.46
N VAL A 130 7.31 -18.22 -3.93
CA VAL A 130 6.29 -17.38 -4.56
C VAL A 130 6.67 -17.03 -6.00
N ASP A 131 5.68 -16.81 -6.84
CA ASP A 131 5.84 -16.39 -8.22
C ASP A 131 6.05 -14.88 -8.35
N GLY A 132 5.62 -14.11 -7.35
CA GLY A 132 5.72 -12.66 -7.32
C GLY A 132 5.34 -12.08 -5.98
N ALA A 133 5.33 -10.76 -5.92
CA ALA A 133 4.93 -9.99 -4.76
C ALA A 133 4.41 -8.60 -5.20
N GLU A 134 4.07 -7.76 -4.24
CA GLU A 134 3.61 -6.40 -4.48
C GLU A 134 4.30 -5.40 -3.52
N ASN A 135 4.57 -4.20 -4.01
CA ASN A 135 5.09 -3.08 -3.20
C ASN A 135 5.08 -1.76 -3.99
N GLY A 136 5.36 -0.64 -3.31
CA GLY A 136 5.68 0.61 -3.99
C GLY A 136 7.01 0.49 -4.77
N VAL A 137 7.11 1.18 -5.91
CA VAL A 137 8.25 1.06 -6.84
C VAL A 137 9.58 1.48 -6.19
N THR A 138 9.57 2.47 -5.30
CA THR A 138 10.76 2.91 -4.56
C THR A 138 11.28 1.81 -3.63
N SER A 139 10.37 1.16 -2.88
CA SER A 139 10.72 0.04 -2.00
C SER A 139 11.17 -1.19 -2.80
N TYR A 140 10.57 -1.45 -3.95
CA TYR A 140 10.95 -2.55 -4.83
C TYR A 140 12.41 -2.47 -5.27
N VAL A 141 12.86 -1.29 -5.69
CA VAL A 141 14.26 -1.09 -6.10
C VAL A 141 15.20 -0.98 -4.89
N ALA A 142 14.80 -0.24 -3.84
CA ALA A 142 15.64 -0.04 -2.66
C ALA A 142 15.99 -1.36 -1.91
N ASN A 143 15.13 -2.37 -2.03
CA ASN A 143 15.35 -3.69 -1.43
C ASN A 143 15.84 -4.75 -2.43
N SER A 144 16.31 -4.34 -3.60
CA SER A 144 16.86 -5.22 -4.65
C SER A 144 15.89 -6.31 -5.13
N PHE A 145 14.58 -6.14 -4.98
CA PHE A 145 13.62 -7.14 -5.45
C PHE A 145 13.65 -7.31 -6.98
N ASN A 146 14.08 -6.28 -7.70
CA ASN A 146 14.31 -6.33 -9.14
C ASN A 146 15.36 -7.39 -9.58
N GLU A 147 16.30 -7.73 -8.71
CA GLU A 147 17.31 -8.76 -9.03
C GLU A 147 16.69 -10.17 -9.12
N VAL A 148 15.62 -10.43 -8.37
CA VAL A 148 14.97 -11.74 -8.28
C VAL A 148 13.59 -11.79 -8.93
N ALA A 149 12.98 -10.62 -9.18
CA ALA A 149 11.67 -10.47 -9.82
C ALA A 149 11.66 -9.24 -10.75
N PRO A 150 12.31 -9.32 -11.93
CA PRO A 150 12.57 -8.16 -12.80
C PRO A 150 11.40 -7.71 -13.67
N TYR A 151 10.22 -8.30 -13.55
CA TYR A 151 9.03 -7.93 -14.32
C TYR A 151 8.05 -7.17 -13.45
N PHE A 152 7.96 -5.87 -13.67
CA PHE A 152 7.14 -4.94 -12.88
C PHE A 152 5.83 -4.66 -13.60
N ILE A 153 4.69 -4.88 -12.92
CA ILE A 153 3.34 -4.77 -13.48
C ILE A 153 2.71 -3.49 -12.96
N THR A 154 2.29 -2.59 -13.86
CA THR A 154 1.75 -1.28 -13.48
C THR A 154 0.23 -1.35 -13.25
N ASP A 155 -0.17 -2.06 -12.22
CA ASP A 155 -1.57 -2.31 -11.84
C ASP A 155 -2.13 -1.31 -10.81
N ALA A 156 -1.27 -0.69 -9.99
CA ALA A 156 -1.65 0.28 -8.96
C ALA A 156 -2.84 -0.18 -8.11
N HIS A 157 -2.89 -1.47 -7.75
CA HIS A 157 -4.04 -2.09 -7.10
C HIS A 157 -4.37 -1.51 -5.73
N THR A 158 -3.44 -0.88 -5.04
CA THR A 158 -3.68 -0.18 -3.77
C THR A 158 -2.64 0.92 -3.53
N PHE A 159 -2.85 1.73 -2.51
CA PHE A 159 -1.90 2.74 -2.06
C PHE A 159 -1.18 2.30 -0.79
N GLY A 160 0.14 2.50 -0.78
CA GLY A 160 0.94 2.41 0.42
C GLY A 160 0.74 3.66 1.27
N CYS A 161 0.23 3.49 2.48
CA CYS A 161 0.16 4.57 3.45
C CYS A 161 0.71 4.13 4.80
N GLY A 162 1.77 4.80 5.19
CA GLY A 162 2.28 4.77 6.53
C GLY A 162 1.55 5.79 7.41
N VAL A 163 1.64 5.59 8.71
CA VAL A 163 1.19 6.54 9.72
C VAL A 163 2.26 6.71 10.78
N ILE A 164 2.38 7.93 11.28
CA ILE A 164 3.23 8.24 12.44
C ILE A 164 2.44 7.86 13.68
N LEU A 165 2.88 6.83 14.37
CA LEU A 165 2.23 6.32 15.58
C LEU A 165 3.04 6.65 16.83
N MET A 166 2.35 6.97 17.91
CA MET A 166 2.92 7.13 19.23
C MET A 166 2.16 6.28 20.24
N ASN A 167 2.87 5.72 21.22
CA ASN A 167 2.23 5.02 22.35
C ASN A 167 1.28 5.98 23.09
N LYS A 168 0.05 5.52 23.34
CA LYS A 168 -1.04 6.30 23.94
C LYS A 168 -0.71 6.81 25.35
N ASP A 169 -0.13 5.98 26.21
CA ASP A 169 0.24 6.39 27.56
C ASP A 169 1.30 7.49 27.53
N LYS A 170 2.29 7.33 26.63
CA LYS A 170 3.32 8.35 26.44
C LYS A 170 2.74 9.65 25.89
N TRP A 171 1.83 9.60 24.94
CA TRP A 171 1.10 10.77 24.43
C TRP A 171 0.33 11.48 25.56
N ASN A 172 -0.38 10.71 26.39
CA ASN A 172 -1.16 11.25 27.50
C ASN A 172 -0.27 11.87 28.61
N SER A 173 0.99 11.47 28.72
CA SER A 173 1.95 12.04 29.66
C SER A 173 2.56 13.37 29.20
N LEU A 174 2.31 13.80 27.96
CA LEU A 174 2.82 15.05 27.42
C LEU A 174 1.94 16.23 27.85
N THR A 175 2.57 17.40 28.02
CA THR A 175 1.82 18.67 28.17
C THR A 175 1.17 19.07 26.84
N ASP A 176 0.19 19.97 26.87
CA ASP A 176 -0.46 20.47 25.65
C ASP A 176 0.54 21.15 24.70
N GLU A 177 1.53 21.87 25.24
CA GLU A 177 2.62 22.48 24.48
C GLU A 177 3.47 21.42 23.76
N GLN A 178 3.84 20.34 24.46
CA GLN A 178 4.58 19.23 23.89
C GLN A 178 3.79 18.47 22.81
N LYS A 179 2.48 18.29 23.03
CA LYS A 179 1.58 17.72 22.01
C LYS A 179 1.51 18.61 20.77
N GLY A 180 1.47 19.94 20.96
CA GLY A 180 1.56 20.90 19.86
C GLY A 180 2.81 20.72 19.03
N TRP A 181 3.99 20.63 19.65
CA TRP A 181 5.27 20.39 18.94
C TRP A 181 5.26 19.05 18.19
N MET A 182 4.68 18.01 18.77
CA MET A 182 4.58 16.70 18.12
C MET A 182 3.71 16.74 16.86
N ASN A 183 2.57 17.43 16.93
CA ASN A 183 1.67 17.60 15.78
C ASN A 183 2.31 18.42 14.67
N GLU A 184 3.02 19.50 15.01
CA GLU A 184 3.77 20.31 14.02
C GLU A 184 4.87 19.47 13.35
N ALA A 185 5.63 18.70 14.13
CA ALA A 185 6.66 17.81 13.61
C ALA A 185 6.08 16.72 12.70
N ALA A 186 4.95 16.11 13.08
CA ALA A 186 4.27 15.12 12.28
C ALA A 186 3.76 15.70 10.96
N LYS A 187 3.18 16.90 10.98
CA LYS A 187 2.75 17.62 9.78
C LYS A 187 3.92 17.90 8.82
N ALA A 188 5.04 18.38 9.36
CA ALA A 188 6.24 18.61 8.57
C ALA A 188 6.81 17.33 7.96
N ALA A 189 6.82 16.23 8.73
CA ALA A 189 7.25 14.93 8.26
C ALA A 189 6.33 14.36 7.17
N SER A 190 5.01 14.54 7.30
CA SER A 190 4.02 14.14 6.29
C SER A 190 4.26 14.86 4.95
N ALA A 191 4.46 16.17 4.98
CA ALA A 191 4.74 16.96 3.79
C ALA A 191 6.06 16.53 3.13
N ALA A 192 7.14 16.39 3.90
CA ALA A 192 8.44 15.97 3.39
C ALA A 192 8.40 14.53 2.79
N CYS A 193 7.62 13.64 3.39
CA CYS A 193 7.43 12.27 2.88
C CYS A 193 6.73 12.28 1.52
N TYR A 194 5.67 13.07 1.37
CA TYR A 194 4.96 13.21 0.10
C TYR A 194 5.88 13.73 -1.00
N ASP A 195 6.56 14.85 -0.76
CA ASP A 195 7.45 15.49 -1.74
C ASP A 195 8.58 14.54 -2.17
N PHE A 196 9.15 13.83 -1.21
CA PHE A 196 10.20 12.85 -1.46
C PHE A 196 9.68 11.70 -2.33
N ASN A 197 8.56 11.07 -1.97
CA ASN A 197 8.05 9.90 -2.69
C ASN A 197 7.56 10.26 -4.10
N ALA A 198 6.89 11.41 -4.27
CA ALA A 198 6.44 11.87 -5.59
C ALA A 198 7.63 12.06 -6.56
N LYS A 199 8.75 12.60 -6.07
CA LYS A 199 9.96 12.75 -6.87
C LYS A 199 10.65 11.42 -7.14
N GLN A 200 10.80 10.59 -6.11
CA GLN A 200 11.52 9.31 -6.21
C GLN A 200 10.81 8.31 -7.11
N GLU A 201 9.48 8.30 -7.13
CA GLU A 201 8.72 7.40 -7.99
C GLU A 201 9.11 7.55 -9.46
N GLN A 202 9.15 8.79 -9.97
CA GLN A 202 9.54 9.07 -11.35
C GLN A 202 11.01 8.70 -11.63
N GLU A 203 11.93 9.09 -10.73
CA GLU A 203 13.35 8.77 -10.87
C GLU A 203 13.60 7.25 -10.93
N VAL A 204 12.85 6.48 -10.16
CA VAL A 204 12.94 5.01 -10.17
C VAL A 204 12.40 4.43 -11.47
N PHE A 205 11.26 4.89 -11.97
CA PHE A 205 10.75 4.45 -13.28
C PHE A 205 11.74 4.75 -14.41
N ASP A 206 12.36 5.92 -14.40
CA ASP A 206 13.37 6.30 -15.40
C ASP A 206 14.61 5.40 -15.35
N SER A 207 14.91 4.82 -14.19
CA SER A 207 16.05 3.89 -14.01
C SER A 207 15.78 2.45 -14.44
N PHE A 208 14.56 2.08 -14.83
CA PHE A 208 14.17 0.70 -15.10
C PHE A 208 15.04 0.03 -16.17
N ALA A 209 15.29 0.73 -17.29
CA ALA A 209 16.10 0.19 -18.37
C ALA A 209 17.53 -0.12 -17.92
N GLU A 210 18.15 0.77 -17.15
CA GLU A 210 19.50 0.60 -16.59
C GLU A 210 19.57 -0.58 -15.61
N LYS A 211 18.48 -0.80 -14.83
CA LYS A 211 18.39 -1.87 -13.84
C LYS A 211 17.89 -3.21 -14.42
N GLY A 212 17.65 -3.29 -15.71
CA GLY A 212 17.15 -4.49 -16.37
C GLY A 212 15.72 -4.86 -15.99
N ILE A 213 14.92 -3.88 -15.57
CA ILE A 213 13.52 -4.08 -15.19
C ILE A 213 12.64 -3.94 -16.42
N THR A 214 11.81 -4.94 -16.67
CA THR A 214 10.80 -4.91 -17.74
C THR A 214 9.46 -4.48 -17.14
N LYS A 215 8.93 -3.35 -17.62
CA LYS A 215 7.58 -2.88 -17.28
C LYS A 215 6.55 -3.62 -18.12
N LEU A 216 5.53 -4.17 -17.48
CA LEU A 216 4.35 -4.78 -18.08
C LEU A 216 3.13 -3.92 -17.75
N GLU A 217 2.49 -3.37 -18.75
CA GLU A 217 1.32 -2.53 -18.57
C GLU A 217 0.04 -3.36 -18.46
N VAL A 218 -0.82 -2.99 -17.51
CA VAL A 218 -2.15 -3.58 -17.39
C VAL A 218 -3.07 -2.96 -18.43
N THR A 219 -3.69 -3.78 -19.27
CA THR A 219 -4.54 -3.33 -20.39
C THR A 219 -6.04 -3.44 -20.13
N ASP A 220 -6.43 -4.09 -19.03
CA ASP A 220 -7.84 -4.35 -18.69
C ASP A 220 -8.17 -3.94 -17.23
N LEU A 221 -7.67 -2.79 -16.78
CA LEU A 221 -7.76 -2.32 -15.39
C LEU A 221 -9.19 -2.28 -14.85
N SER A 222 -10.20 -2.02 -15.70
CA SER A 222 -11.61 -2.07 -15.29
C SER A 222 -12.04 -3.43 -14.77
N LYS A 223 -11.52 -4.51 -15.33
CA LYS A 223 -11.82 -5.86 -14.85
C LYS A 223 -11.21 -6.13 -13.48
N TRP A 224 -10.02 -5.56 -13.21
CA TRP A 224 -9.37 -5.65 -11.92
C TRP A 224 -10.20 -4.95 -10.84
N GLN A 225 -10.71 -3.76 -11.16
CA GLN A 225 -11.60 -3.00 -10.27
C GLN A 225 -12.91 -3.75 -10.00
N GLU A 226 -13.54 -4.30 -11.05
CA GLU A 226 -14.76 -5.12 -10.93
C GLU A 226 -14.53 -6.37 -10.09
N ALA A 227 -13.41 -7.06 -10.27
CA ALA A 227 -13.07 -8.25 -9.48
C ALA A 227 -12.95 -7.93 -7.99
N CYS A 228 -12.44 -6.75 -7.63
CA CYS A 228 -12.29 -6.31 -6.25
C CYS A 228 -13.59 -5.77 -5.61
N ALA A 229 -14.71 -5.68 -6.33
CA ALA A 229 -15.95 -5.10 -5.80
C ALA A 229 -16.43 -5.78 -4.49
N ASN A 230 -16.26 -7.09 -4.36
CA ASN A 230 -16.65 -7.83 -3.16
C ASN A 230 -15.77 -7.52 -1.94
N VAL A 231 -14.54 -7.04 -2.13
CA VAL A 231 -13.65 -6.66 -1.02
C VAL A 231 -14.24 -5.47 -0.26
N TYR A 232 -14.95 -4.60 -0.95
CA TYR A 232 -15.60 -3.43 -0.34
C TYR A 232 -16.81 -3.80 0.52
N ALA A 233 -17.52 -4.86 0.19
CA ALA A 233 -18.80 -5.22 0.80
C ALA A 233 -18.73 -5.52 2.32
N ALA A 234 -17.54 -5.81 2.84
CA ALA A 234 -17.31 -6.08 4.25
C ALA A 234 -17.06 -4.81 5.09
N HIS A 235 -17.04 -3.64 4.46
CA HIS A 235 -16.61 -2.38 5.09
C HIS A 235 -17.71 -1.31 5.07
N ASP A 236 -17.48 -0.21 5.80
CA ASP A 236 -18.41 0.92 5.93
C ASP A 236 -18.65 1.60 4.57
N ALA A 237 -19.84 1.43 4.03
CA ALA A 237 -20.21 1.93 2.70
C ALA A 237 -20.26 3.47 2.63
N ASP A 238 -20.65 4.14 3.72
CA ASP A 238 -20.73 5.61 3.76
C ASP A 238 -19.34 6.22 3.77
N LEU A 239 -18.44 5.65 4.56
CA LEU A 239 -17.05 6.09 4.61
C LEU A 239 -16.31 5.81 3.30
N ILE A 240 -16.56 4.65 2.68
CA ILE A 240 -16.04 4.31 1.35
C ILE A 240 -16.52 5.35 0.32
N ALA A 241 -17.81 5.68 0.29
CA ALA A 241 -18.35 6.68 -0.62
C ALA A 241 -17.70 8.06 -0.42
N ARG A 242 -17.45 8.47 0.83
CA ARG A 242 -16.70 9.70 1.14
C ARG A 242 -15.28 9.66 0.59
N LEU A 243 -14.55 8.55 0.80
CA LEU A 243 -13.19 8.36 0.29
C LEU A 243 -13.13 8.39 -1.25
N GLN A 244 -14.12 7.78 -1.92
CA GLN A 244 -14.18 7.74 -3.38
C GLN A 244 -14.65 9.04 -4.01
N SER A 245 -15.37 9.89 -3.28
CA SER A 245 -15.96 11.12 -3.82
C SER A 245 -14.92 12.11 -4.35
N GLY A 246 -13.70 12.10 -3.78
CA GLY A 246 -12.69 13.11 -4.06
C GLY A 246 -13.02 14.51 -3.52
N ASN A 247 -14.13 14.66 -2.80
CA ASN A 247 -14.57 15.89 -2.15
C ASN A 247 -14.39 15.74 -0.64
N TYR A 248 -13.25 16.11 -0.12
CA TYR A 248 -12.85 15.93 1.28
C TYR A 248 -13.00 17.19 2.12
#